data_7d0165a03936a005a46394765450a85e
#
_entry.id   7d0165a03936a005a46394765450a85e
#
_cell.length_a   1.000
_cell.length_b   1.000
_cell.length_c   1.000
_cell.angle_alpha   90.00
_cell.angle_beta   90.00
_cell.angle_gamma   90.00
#
_symmetry.space_group_name_H-M   'P 1'
#
loop_
_entity.id
_entity.type
_entity.pdbx_description
1 polymer ?
#
loop_
_entity_poly.entity_id
_entity_poly.type
_entity_poly.pdbx_seq_one_letter_code
_entity_poly.pdbx_strand_id
1 'polypeptide(L)'
;MAPTNLRTRPLGRRRSSSEERHESALVLILFAASAFAQDQAALAAAEAACGPKDSKFEVKPDAGHLTPQPEPGKALIYVVEDLGQCPDCEAGNAFATNVHQALTKVGMDGVWVGANQGSSYFFFALAPGEHHLCINWQSRLETRSRAFAMANFTAEEGKVYYFRERVFPGEHNYSFDLDLVNSDQGKFLVASSIYSVSHSKK
;
A
#
# COMPACT_ATOMS: atom_id res chain seq x y z
N MET A 1 2.43 90.97 -26.33
CA MET A 1 1.15 90.41 -26.02
C MET A 1 1.04 89.12 -26.78
N ALA A 2 1.20 87.93 -26.16
CA ALA A 2 1.04 86.62 -26.78
C ALA A 2 0.09 85.81 -25.88
N PRO A 3 -0.91 85.10 -26.46
CA PRO A 3 -1.86 84.33 -25.68
C PRO A 3 -1.32 82.93 -25.34
N THR A 4 -1.55 82.55 -24.08
CA THR A 4 -1.17 81.29 -23.47
C THR A 4 -2.17 80.19 -23.89
N ASN A 5 -1.67 79.15 -24.56
CA ASN A 5 -2.45 77.95 -24.93
C ASN A 5 -2.51 76.95 -23.73
N LEU A 6 -3.67 76.76 -23.12
CA LEU A 6 -3.99 75.70 -22.21
C LEU A 6 -4.22 74.39 -22.96
N ARG A 7 -3.34 73.42 -22.83
CA ARG A 7 -3.57 72.02 -23.21
C ARG A 7 -4.30 71.25 -22.12
N THR A 8 -5.51 70.89 -22.37
CA THR A 8 -6.29 69.92 -21.57
C THR A 8 -5.75 68.51 -21.77
N ARG A 9 -5.29 67.85 -20.70
CA ARG A 9 -4.96 66.42 -20.69
C ARG A 9 -6.22 65.58 -20.54
N PRO A 10 -6.38 64.46 -21.31
CA PRO A 10 -7.46 63.52 -21.08
C PRO A 10 -7.20 62.67 -19.83
N LEU A 11 -8.18 62.56 -18.96
CA LEU A 11 -8.23 61.64 -17.82
C LEU A 11 -8.22 60.21 -18.32
N GLY A 12 -7.12 59.51 -18.14
CA GLY A 12 -7.04 58.06 -18.36
C GLY A 12 -7.90 57.36 -17.32
N ARG A 13 -8.89 56.63 -17.80
CA ARG A 13 -9.80 55.74 -17.03
C ARG A 13 -8.91 54.63 -16.44
N ARG A 14 -8.64 54.64 -15.13
CA ARG A 14 -8.06 53.50 -14.42
C ARG A 14 -9.05 52.36 -14.49
N ARG A 15 -8.72 51.30 -15.28
CA ARG A 15 -9.40 50.02 -15.15
C ARG A 15 -9.12 49.48 -13.75
N SER A 16 -10.18 49.04 -13.11
CA SER A 16 -10.19 48.52 -11.76
C SER A 16 -9.37 47.24 -11.71
N SER A 17 -8.33 47.22 -10.87
CA SER A 17 -7.44 46.06 -10.63
C SER A 17 -8.11 44.89 -9.89
N SER A 18 -9.41 44.94 -9.71
CA SER A 18 -10.18 43.90 -9.01
C SER A 18 -10.59 42.74 -9.92
N GLU A 19 -10.86 42.98 -11.20
CA GLU A 19 -11.28 41.93 -12.13
C GLU A 19 -10.16 40.95 -12.49
N GLU A 20 -8.91 41.43 -12.67
CA GLU A 20 -7.77 40.57 -12.99
C GLU A 20 -7.39 39.62 -11.84
N ARG A 21 -7.66 39.98 -10.58
CA ARG A 21 -7.37 39.12 -9.42
C ARG A 21 -8.36 37.96 -9.27
N HIS A 22 -9.58 38.13 -9.72
CA HIS A 22 -10.59 37.07 -9.63
C HIS A 22 -10.39 35.97 -10.68
N GLU A 23 -9.98 36.33 -11.89
CA GLU A 23 -9.67 35.34 -12.93
C GLU A 23 -8.45 34.48 -12.59
N SER A 24 -7.37 35.08 -12.05
CA SER A 24 -6.18 34.35 -11.63
C SER A 24 -6.43 33.42 -10.45
N ALA A 25 -7.29 33.80 -9.50
CA ALA A 25 -7.67 32.95 -8.37
C ALA A 25 -8.51 31.74 -8.79
N LEU A 26 -9.44 31.90 -9.72
CA LEU A 26 -10.27 30.83 -10.25
C LEU A 26 -9.45 29.79 -11.03
N VAL A 27 -8.47 30.21 -11.82
CA VAL A 27 -7.58 29.30 -12.55
C VAL A 27 -6.72 28.48 -11.60
N LEU A 28 -6.17 29.08 -10.53
CA LEU A 28 -5.39 28.37 -9.52
C LEU A 28 -6.20 27.33 -8.75
N ILE A 29 -7.45 27.59 -8.44
CA ILE A 29 -8.35 26.63 -7.76
C ILE A 29 -8.67 25.43 -8.65
N LEU A 30 -8.86 25.64 -9.96
CA LEU A 30 -9.13 24.56 -10.92
C LEU A 30 -7.93 23.63 -11.10
N PHE A 31 -6.70 24.15 -11.11
CA PHE A 31 -5.48 23.33 -11.18
C PHE A 31 -5.26 22.52 -9.90
N ALA A 32 -5.52 23.07 -8.72
CA ALA A 32 -5.40 22.34 -7.47
C ALA A 32 -6.41 21.18 -7.38
N ALA A 33 -7.67 21.41 -7.79
CA ALA A 33 -8.70 20.37 -7.77
C ALA A 33 -8.38 19.20 -8.71
N SER A 34 -7.76 19.46 -9.86
CA SER A 34 -7.36 18.40 -10.80
C SER A 34 -6.20 17.55 -10.28
N ALA A 35 -5.23 18.13 -9.57
CA ALA A 35 -4.12 17.39 -8.97
C ALA A 35 -4.63 16.42 -7.88
N PHE A 36 -5.49 16.86 -6.99
CA PHE A 36 -6.09 15.99 -5.96
C PHE A 36 -6.94 14.85 -6.55
N ALA A 37 -7.64 15.09 -7.65
CA ALA A 37 -8.43 14.08 -8.32
C ALA A 37 -7.54 13.00 -8.98
N GLN A 38 -6.40 13.39 -9.55
CA GLN A 38 -5.43 12.46 -10.14
C GLN A 38 -4.79 11.57 -9.07
N ASP A 39 -4.42 12.12 -7.91
CA ASP A 39 -3.85 11.36 -6.80
C ASP A 39 -4.86 10.32 -6.26
N GLN A 40 -6.12 10.68 -6.15
CA GLN A 40 -7.19 9.77 -5.70
C GLN A 40 -7.43 8.63 -6.71
N ALA A 41 -7.40 8.93 -8.01
CA ALA A 41 -7.57 7.94 -9.05
C ALA A 41 -6.39 6.96 -9.12
N ALA A 42 -5.16 7.45 -9.00
CA ALA A 42 -3.94 6.63 -8.94
C ALA A 42 -3.95 5.70 -7.72
N LEU A 43 -4.35 6.21 -6.56
CA LEU A 43 -4.48 5.41 -5.35
C LEU A 43 -5.54 4.32 -5.50
N ALA A 44 -6.72 4.65 -6.03
CA ALA A 44 -7.78 3.69 -6.27
C ALA A 44 -7.38 2.60 -7.27
N ALA A 45 -6.61 2.95 -8.31
CA ALA A 45 -6.07 2.00 -9.27
C ALA A 45 -5.05 1.06 -8.62
N ALA A 46 -4.16 1.58 -7.77
CA ALA A 46 -3.21 0.77 -7.02
C ALA A 46 -3.92 -0.19 -6.04
N GLU A 47 -4.95 0.27 -5.35
CA GLU A 47 -5.79 -0.59 -4.50
C GLU A 47 -6.49 -1.69 -5.30
N ALA A 48 -7.02 -1.36 -6.46
CA ALA A 48 -7.70 -2.33 -7.34
C ALA A 48 -6.75 -3.38 -7.90
N ALA A 49 -5.48 -3.03 -8.12
CA ALA A 49 -4.44 -3.96 -8.58
C ALA A 49 -4.11 -5.05 -7.55
N CYS A 50 -4.46 -4.87 -6.28
CA CYS A 50 -4.30 -5.87 -5.22
C CYS A 50 -5.41 -6.92 -5.20
N GLY A 51 -6.66 -6.50 -5.47
CA GLY A 51 -7.82 -7.38 -5.45
C GLY A 51 -9.10 -6.64 -5.04
N PRO A 52 -10.26 -7.31 -5.11
CA PRO A 52 -11.56 -6.71 -4.79
C PRO A 52 -11.61 -6.14 -3.37
N LYS A 53 -12.16 -4.94 -3.23
CA LYS A 53 -12.17 -4.18 -1.97
C LYS A 53 -12.88 -4.90 -0.81
N ASP A 54 -13.98 -5.59 -1.11
CA ASP A 54 -14.86 -6.19 -0.09
C ASP A 54 -14.44 -7.59 0.37
N SER A 55 -13.32 -8.11 -0.13
CA SER A 55 -12.82 -9.42 0.25
C SER A 55 -12.31 -9.41 1.69
N LYS A 56 -12.80 -10.36 2.49
CA LYS A 56 -12.37 -10.58 3.88
C LYS A 56 -11.83 -12.00 4.04
N PHE A 57 -10.84 -12.14 4.91
CA PHE A 57 -10.23 -13.42 5.25
C PHE A 57 -10.38 -13.74 6.73
N GLU A 58 -10.32 -15.01 7.03
CA GLU A 58 -10.05 -15.57 8.34
C GLU A 58 -8.76 -16.38 8.23
N VAL A 59 -7.86 -16.19 9.17
CA VAL A 59 -6.59 -16.91 9.25
C VAL A 59 -6.61 -17.82 10.45
N LYS A 60 -6.14 -19.04 10.27
CA LYS A 60 -5.96 -20.03 11.35
C LYS A 60 -4.52 -20.52 11.34
N PRO A 61 -3.84 -20.53 12.48
CA PRO A 61 -2.55 -21.16 12.59
C PRO A 61 -2.70 -22.66 12.35
N ASP A 62 -1.73 -23.25 11.66
CA ASP A 62 -1.63 -24.69 11.44
C ASP A 62 -0.32 -25.19 12.08
N ALA A 63 -0.39 -26.26 12.85
CA ALA A 63 0.77 -26.86 13.51
C ALA A 63 1.73 -27.55 12.52
N GLY A 64 1.30 -27.79 11.28
CA GLY A 64 2.13 -28.31 10.21
C GLY A 64 3.08 -27.26 9.68
N HIS A 65 4.39 -27.42 9.92
CA HIS A 65 5.41 -26.55 9.35
C HIS A 65 5.74 -27.02 7.92
N LEU A 66 4.94 -26.53 6.92
CA LEU A 66 5.04 -27.00 5.55
C LEU A 66 6.08 -26.19 4.76
N THR A 67 7.04 -26.90 4.16
CA THR A 67 8.07 -26.33 3.28
C THR A 67 8.14 -27.10 1.96
N PRO A 68 7.12 -26.96 1.08
CA PRO A 68 7.08 -27.69 -0.18
C PRO A 68 8.21 -27.28 -1.13
N GLN A 69 8.40 -28.08 -2.17
CA GLN A 69 9.22 -27.72 -3.33
C GLN A 69 8.34 -27.07 -4.40
N PRO A 70 8.91 -26.27 -5.32
CA PRO A 70 8.18 -25.74 -6.46
C PRO A 70 7.55 -26.86 -7.28
N GLU A 71 6.31 -26.67 -7.70
CA GLU A 71 5.65 -27.55 -8.68
C GLU A 71 6.34 -27.41 -10.04
N PRO A 72 6.35 -28.48 -10.87
CA PRO A 72 6.86 -28.40 -12.24
C PRO A 72 6.18 -27.27 -13.03
N GLY A 73 6.98 -26.44 -13.71
CA GLY A 73 6.47 -25.32 -14.50
C GLY A 73 6.08 -24.07 -13.68
N LYS A 74 6.32 -24.07 -12.36
CA LYS A 74 5.94 -22.94 -11.48
C LYS A 74 7.08 -22.49 -10.60
N ALA A 75 6.97 -21.26 -10.11
CA ALA A 75 7.70 -20.74 -8.98
C ALA A 75 6.93 -21.00 -7.67
N LEU A 76 7.62 -21.00 -6.55
CA LEU A 76 7.04 -21.06 -5.21
C LEU A 76 7.28 -19.72 -4.50
N ILE A 77 6.21 -19.12 -4.01
CA ILE A 77 6.25 -17.83 -3.33
C ILE A 77 5.90 -18.05 -1.86
N TYR A 78 6.79 -17.64 -0.97
CA TYR A 78 6.52 -17.50 0.46
C TYR A 78 6.25 -16.04 0.79
N VAL A 79 5.21 -15.77 1.58
CA VAL A 79 4.96 -14.46 2.18
C VAL A 79 4.97 -14.64 3.69
N VAL A 80 5.86 -13.92 4.37
CA VAL A 80 6.12 -14.06 5.80
C VAL A 80 5.87 -12.73 6.50
N GLU A 81 4.95 -12.71 7.46
CA GLU A 81 4.74 -11.56 8.33
C GLU A 81 5.77 -11.58 9.46
N ASP A 82 6.72 -10.64 9.41
CA ASP A 82 7.81 -10.50 10.37
C ASP A 82 7.49 -9.39 11.38
N LEU A 83 6.93 -9.75 12.51
CA LEU A 83 6.66 -8.84 13.63
C LEU A 83 7.82 -8.77 14.64
N GLY A 84 8.87 -9.55 14.45
CA GLY A 84 9.99 -9.67 15.40
C GLY A 84 10.85 -8.40 15.55
N GLN A 85 10.60 -7.38 14.74
CA GLN A 85 11.30 -6.08 14.79
C GLN A 85 10.44 -4.97 15.42
N CYS A 86 9.33 -5.31 16.07
CA CYS A 86 8.49 -4.33 16.73
C CYS A 86 8.82 -4.29 18.24
N PRO A 87 9.73 -3.40 18.70
CA PRO A 87 10.12 -3.34 20.12
C PRO A 87 8.95 -3.05 21.06
N ASP A 88 7.96 -2.28 20.56
CA ASP A 88 6.77 -1.93 21.31
C ASP A 88 5.70 -3.02 21.30
N CYS A 89 5.84 -4.05 20.43
CA CYS A 89 4.89 -5.16 20.36
C CYS A 89 5.05 -6.13 21.54
N GLU A 90 6.22 -6.19 22.17
CA GLU A 90 6.48 -7.04 23.34
C GLU A 90 6.01 -6.41 24.66
N ALA A 91 5.76 -5.11 24.67
CA ALA A 91 5.50 -4.36 25.91
C ALA A 91 4.09 -4.56 26.51
N GLY A 92 3.26 -5.46 25.97
CA GLY A 92 1.92 -5.74 26.49
C GLY A 92 0.95 -4.54 26.41
N ASN A 93 1.28 -3.52 25.62
CA ASN A 93 0.41 -2.39 25.40
C ASN A 93 -0.70 -2.72 24.38
N ALA A 94 -1.74 -1.89 24.32
CA ALA A 94 -2.86 -2.08 23.40
C ALA A 94 -2.44 -2.09 21.93
N PHE A 95 -1.30 -1.46 21.61
CA PHE A 95 -0.70 -1.46 20.28
C PHE A 95 -0.18 -2.85 19.88
N ALA A 96 0.62 -3.48 20.74
CA ALA A 96 1.15 -4.83 20.53
C ALA A 96 0.01 -5.83 20.27
N THR A 97 -1.03 -5.79 21.09
CA THR A 97 -2.20 -6.65 20.94
C THR A 97 -2.90 -6.42 19.58
N ASN A 98 -3.02 -5.17 19.13
CA ASN A 98 -3.67 -4.85 17.86
C ASN A 98 -2.85 -5.31 16.66
N VAL A 99 -1.52 -5.18 16.70
CA VAL A 99 -0.63 -5.63 15.61
C VAL A 99 -0.62 -7.16 15.52
N HIS A 100 -0.52 -7.88 16.62
CA HIS A 100 -0.58 -9.35 16.62
C HIS A 100 -1.96 -9.91 16.20
N GLN A 101 -3.02 -9.13 16.34
CA GLN A 101 -4.37 -9.50 15.87
C GLN A 101 -4.69 -8.95 14.49
N ALA A 102 -3.84 -8.09 13.95
CA ALA A 102 -4.00 -7.56 12.62
C ALA A 102 -3.89 -8.71 11.61
N LEU A 103 -4.68 -8.63 10.57
CA LEU A 103 -4.68 -9.56 9.47
C LEU A 103 -4.23 -8.81 8.22
N THR A 104 -3.18 -9.29 7.61
CA THR A 104 -2.62 -8.72 6.37
C THR A 104 -3.04 -9.57 5.19
N LYS A 105 -3.85 -9.01 4.30
CA LYS A 105 -4.23 -9.66 3.04
C LYS A 105 -3.09 -9.55 2.04
N VAL A 106 -2.88 -10.61 1.28
CA VAL A 106 -1.88 -10.68 0.23
C VAL A 106 -2.58 -10.84 -1.12
N GLY A 107 -2.30 -9.92 -2.04
CA GLY A 107 -2.82 -9.90 -3.40
C GLY A 107 -1.73 -10.16 -4.43
N MET A 108 -2.09 -10.85 -5.50
CA MET A 108 -1.24 -11.15 -6.64
C MET A 108 -2.03 -10.86 -7.92
N ASP A 109 -1.52 -9.94 -8.75
CA ASP A 109 -2.10 -9.59 -10.06
C ASP A 109 -3.60 -9.28 -10.01
N GLY A 110 -4.04 -8.53 -8.98
CA GLY A 110 -5.44 -8.12 -8.82
C GLY A 110 -6.35 -9.17 -8.16
N VAL A 111 -5.79 -10.26 -7.63
CA VAL A 111 -6.54 -11.30 -6.93
C VAL A 111 -5.95 -11.54 -5.54
N TRP A 112 -6.80 -11.60 -4.51
CA TRP A 112 -6.36 -11.98 -3.18
C TRP A 112 -6.03 -13.47 -3.14
N VAL A 113 -4.77 -13.80 -2.83
CA VAL A 113 -4.27 -15.18 -2.79
C VAL A 113 -4.22 -15.76 -1.39
N GLY A 114 -4.27 -14.91 -0.35
CA GLY A 114 -4.23 -15.36 1.03
C GLY A 114 -4.15 -14.21 2.02
N ALA A 115 -3.87 -14.55 3.26
CA ALA A 115 -3.63 -13.59 4.33
C ALA A 115 -2.76 -14.20 5.43
N ASN A 116 -2.00 -13.35 6.12
CA ASN A 116 -1.24 -13.66 7.34
C ASN A 116 -1.87 -13.02 8.57
N GLN A 117 -1.53 -13.53 9.74
CA GLN A 117 -1.90 -12.94 11.03
C GLN A 117 -0.85 -13.26 12.09
N GLY A 118 -0.24 -12.20 12.64
CA GLY A 118 0.84 -12.36 13.58
C GLY A 118 2.07 -13.02 12.94
N SER A 119 3.15 -13.25 13.59
CA SER A 119 4.37 -13.85 13.01
C SER A 119 4.10 -15.18 12.29
N SER A 120 3.46 -15.11 11.13
CA SER A 120 3.03 -16.28 10.35
C SER A 120 3.48 -16.21 8.89
N TYR A 121 3.42 -17.33 8.20
CA TYR A 121 3.68 -17.43 6.78
C TYR A 121 2.67 -18.32 6.08
N PHE A 122 2.52 -18.08 4.80
CA PHE A 122 1.89 -19.03 3.87
C PHE A 122 2.66 -19.02 2.55
N PHE A 123 2.30 -19.93 1.65
CA PHE A 123 2.94 -20.04 0.35
C PHE A 123 1.92 -20.39 -0.73
N PHE A 124 2.28 -20.10 -1.97
CA PHE A 124 1.49 -20.45 -3.15
C PHE A 124 2.40 -20.65 -4.37
N ALA A 125 1.92 -21.44 -5.32
CA ALA A 125 2.59 -21.64 -6.60
C ALA A 125 2.17 -20.55 -7.59
N LEU A 126 3.12 -20.09 -8.43
CA LEU A 126 2.94 -19.01 -9.38
C LEU A 126 3.52 -19.39 -10.74
N ALA A 127 2.85 -19.04 -11.83
CA ALA A 127 3.41 -19.19 -13.18
C ALA A 127 4.65 -18.31 -13.36
N PRO A 128 5.61 -18.68 -14.23
CA PRO A 128 6.70 -17.76 -14.60
C PRO A 128 6.18 -16.52 -15.31
N GLY A 129 6.84 -15.36 -15.09
CA GLY A 129 6.46 -14.09 -15.70
C GLY A 129 6.66 -12.91 -14.78
N GLU A 130 6.28 -11.74 -15.26
CA GLU A 130 6.23 -10.51 -14.45
C GLU A 130 4.95 -10.48 -13.62
N HIS A 131 5.10 -10.19 -12.33
CA HIS A 131 4.02 -10.22 -11.36
C HIS A 131 4.04 -9.02 -10.45
N HIS A 132 2.85 -8.69 -9.95
CA HIS A 132 2.63 -7.60 -9.00
C HIS A 132 2.05 -8.18 -7.70
N LEU A 133 2.89 -8.23 -6.66
CA LEU A 133 2.51 -8.62 -5.31
C LEU A 133 2.16 -7.38 -4.50
N CYS A 134 1.09 -7.45 -3.70
CA CYS A 134 0.76 -6.40 -2.77
C CYS A 134 0.22 -6.95 -1.45
N ILE A 135 0.33 -6.13 -0.41
CA ILE A 135 -0.26 -6.38 0.90
C ILE A 135 -1.17 -5.24 1.30
N ASN A 136 -2.23 -5.59 2.03
CA ASN A 136 -3.19 -4.63 2.58
C ASN A 136 -3.71 -5.11 3.92
N TRP A 137 -3.79 -4.21 4.87
CA TRP A 137 -4.30 -4.52 6.20
C TRP A 137 -5.82 -4.68 6.20
N GLN A 138 -6.30 -5.83 6.68
CA GLN A 138 -7.73 -6.04 6.96
C GLN A 138 -8.05 -5.56 8.38
N SER A 139 -8.39 -4.30 8.53
CA SER A 139 -8.79 -3.70 9.80
C SER A 139 -10.31 -3.72 9.98
N ARG A 140 -10.77 -3.87 11.23
CA ARG A 140 -12.17 -3.60 11.59
C ARG A 140 -12.52 -2.11 11.54
N LEU A 141 -11.50 -1.25 11.59
CA LEU A 141 -11.62 0.20 11.52
C LEU A 141 -11.24 0.67 10.10
N GLU A 142 -12.07 0.39 9.12
CA GLU A 142 -11.86 0.65 7.69
C GLU A 142 -11.49 2.10 7.34
N THR A 143 -11.63 3.02 8.29
CA THR A 143 -11.48 4.46 8.05
C THR A 143 -10.07 5.00 8.24
N ARG A 144 -9.10 4.25 8.76
CA ARG A 144 -7.81 4.81 9.20
C ARG A 144 -6.55 4.24 8.60
N SER A 145 -6.56 3.12 7.92
CA SER A 145 -5.32 2.55 7.39
C SER A 145 -5.39 2.30 5.88
N ARG A 146 -4.88 3.22 5.12
CA ARG A 146 -4.43 3.00 3.74
C ARG A 146 -3.03 2.39 3.77
N ALA A 147 -2.88 1.31 4.52
CA ALA A 147 -1.60 0.65 4.67
C ALA A 147 -1.47 -0.41 3.58
N PHE A 148 -0.75 -0.04 2.52
CA PHE A 148 -0.39 -0.89 1.41
C PHE A 148 1.12 -0.92 1.27
N ALA A 149 1.65 -2.07 0.86
CA ALA A 149 2.97 -2.14 0.26
C ALA A 149 2.89 -3.01 -0.99
N MET A 150 3.74 -2.74 -1.97
CA MET A 150 3.70 -3.36 -3.29
C MET A 150 5.10 -3.71 -3.74
N ALA A 151 5.24 -4.83 -4.45
CA ALA A 151 6.48 -5.27 -5.06
C ALA A 151 6.20 -5.82 -6.46
N ASN A 152 7.03 -5.43 -7.43
CA ASN A 152 7.06 -6.03 -8.75
C ASN A 152 8.26 -6.97 -8.83
N PHE A 153 8.09 -8.14 -9.42
CA PHE A 153 9.17 -9.10 -9.60
C PHE A 153 8.90 -10.02 -10.79
N THR A 154 9.95 -10.64 -11.29
CA THR A 154 9.84 -11.66 -12.32
C THR A 154 10.01 -13.03 -11.69
N ALA A 155 8.99 -13.88 -11.79
CA ALA A 155 9.04 -15.25 -11.35
C ALA A 155 9.66 -16.15 -12.42
N GLU A 156 10.56 -17.04 -12.03
CA GLU A 156 11.19 -18.05 -12.89
C GLU A 156 10.77 -19.46 -12.46
N GLU A 157 10.60 -20.35 -13.40
CA GLU A 157 10.28 -21.76 -13.13
C GLU A 157 11.30 -22.41 -12.18
N GLY A 158 10.79 -23.15 -11.20
CA GLY A 158 11.58 -23.90 -10.22
C GLY A 158 12.26 -23.03 -9.15
N LYS A 159 12.09 -21.71 -9.20
CA LYS A 159 12.64 -20.80 -8.20
C LYS A 159 11.72 -20.65 -6.99
N VAL A 160 12.35 -20.33 -5.85
CA VAL A 160 11.65 -20.01 -4.59
C VAL A 160 11.94 -18.56 -4.25
N TYR A 161 10.87 -17.82 -3.99
CA TYR A 161 10.93 -16.41 -3.60
C TYR A 161 10.36 -16.23 -2.20
N TYR A 162 11.01 -15.37 -1.41
CA TYR A 162 10.61 -15.08 -0.04
C TYR A 162 10.32 -13.58 0.08
N PHE A 163 9.07 -13.24 0.32
CA PHE A 163 8.65 -11.87 0.61
C PHE A 163 8.42 -11.72 2.10
N ARG A 164 9.09 -10.74 2.68
CA ARG A 164 8.89 -10.34 4.06
C ARG A 164 7.97 -9.16 4.12
N GLU A 165 6.87 -9.29 4.81
CA GLU A 165 6.00 -8.18 5.18
C GLU A 165 6.32 -7.70 6.59
N ARG A 166 6.40 -6.38 6.76
CA ARG A 166 6.65 -5.73 8.04
C ARG A 166 5.62 -4.64 8.28
N VAL A 167 5.21 -4.51 9.54
CA VAL A 167 4.31 -3.47 10.01
C VAL A 167 5.10 -2.51 10.89
N PHE A 168 5.09 -1.24 10.55
CA PHE A 168 5.75 -0.18 11.31
C PHE A 168 4.69 0.71 11.96
N PRO A 169 4.75 0.90 13.29
CA PRO A 169 3.93 1.87 13.96
C PRO A 169 4.40 3.29 13.66
N GLY A 170 3.49 4.14 13.24
CA GLY A 170 3.69 5.59 13.20
C GLY A 170 2.89 6.26 14.31
N GLU A 171 3.09 7.56 14.50
CA GLU A 171 2.42 8.33 15.54
C GLU A 171 0.87 8.28 15.44
N HIS A 172 0.34 8.24 14.23
CA HIS A 172 -1.11 8.20 13.96
C HIS A 172 -1.53 7.15 12.92
N ASN A 173 -0.58 6.48 12.28
CA ASN A 173 -0.82 5.56 11.18
C ASN A 173 0.14 4.36 11.25
N TYR A 174 -0.22 3.30 10.54
CA TYR A 174 0.69 2.18 10.28
C TYR A 174 1.24 2.30 8.87
N SER A 175 2.51 1.96 8.69
CA SER A 175 3.11 1.75 7.38
C SER A 175 3.50 0.30 7.20
N PHE A 176 3.55 -0.13 5.95
CA PHE A 176 3.90 -1.49 5.57
C PHE A 176 5.08 -1.48 4.64
N ASP A 177 5.95 -2.45 4.80
CA ASP A 177 6.99 -2.80 3.84
C ASP A 177 6.76 -4.21 3.32
N LEU A 178 7.11 -4.42 2.06
CA LEU A 178 7.09 -5.71 1.40
C LEU A 178 8.39 -5.89 0.63
N ASP A 179 9.31 -6.65 1.21
CA ASP A 179 10.66 -6.85 0.71
C ASP A 179 10.85 -8.25 0.14
N LEU A 180 11.42 -8.35 -1.06
CA LEU A 180 12.02 -9.59 -1.53
C LEU A 180 13.34 -9.81 -0.79
N VAL A 181 13.43 -10.87 0.01
CA VAL A 181 14.64 -11.21 0.77
C VAL A 181 15.40 -12.38 0.14
N ASN A 182 16.70 -12.50 0.46
CA ASN A 182 17.50 -13.62 -0.03
C ASN A 182 17.04 -14.95 0.61
N SER A 183 17.48 -16.07 0.01
CA SER A 183 17.07 -17.42 0.41
C SER A 183 17.41 -17.76 1.87
N ASP A 184 18.53 -17.29 2.40
CA ASP A 184 18.95 -17.62 3.76
C ASP A 184 18.08 -16.89 4.78
N GLN A 185 17.84 -15.59 4.56
CA GLN A 185 16.92 -14.80 5.37
C GLN A 185 15.49 -15.35 5.26
N GLY A 186 15.04 -15.70 4.07
CA GLY A 186 13.71 -16.26 3.84
C GLY A 186 13.48 -17.56 4.59
N LYS A 187 14.42 -18.50 4.51
CA LYS A 187 14.37 -19.77 5.25
C LYS A 187 14.37 -19.56 6.76
N PHE A 188 15.17 -18.61 7.26
CA PHE A 188 15.18 -18.25 8.67
C PHE A 188 13.80 -17.74 9.11
N LEU A 189 13.21 -16.81 8.36
CA LEU A 189 11.89 -16.26 8.66
C LEU A 189 10.80 -17.34 8.64
N VAL A 190 10.78 -18.20 7.64
CA VAL A 190 9.85 -19.35 7.59
C VAL A 190 10.04 -20.26 8.79
N ALA A 191 11.28 -20.60 9.14
CA ALA A 191 11.60 -21.48 10.27
C ALA A 191 11.19 -20.90 11.63
N SER A 192 11.17 -19.56 11.76
CA SER A 192 10.79 -18.84 12.99
C SER A 192 9.30 -18.43 13.05
N SER A 193 8.53 -18.69 12.01
CA SER A 193 7.12 -18.30 11.90
C SER A 193 6.19 -19.50 11.93
N ILE A 194 4.90 -19.25 12.22
CA ILE A 194 3.85 -20.28 12.24
C ILE A 194 3.22 -20.36 10.84
N TYR A 195 3.03 -21.58 10.33
CA TYR A 195 2.26 -21.76 9.09
C TYR A 195 0.81 -21.34 9.29
N SER A 196 0.26 -20.58 8.36
CA SER A 196 -1.11 -20.11 8.42
C SER A 196 -1.93 -20.56 7.21
N VAL A 197 -3.18 -20.91 7.48
CA VAL A 197 -4.18 -21.23 6.46
C VAL A 197 -5.23 -20.12 6.47
N SER A 198 -5.41 -19.48 5.31
CA SER A 198 -6.41 -18.42 5.16
C SER A 198 -7.61 -18.89 4.36
N HIS A 199 -8.80 -18.47 4.77
CA HIS A 199 -10.06 -18.72 4.09
C HIS A 199 -10.78 -17.41 3.80
N SER A 200 -11.26 -17.26 2.57
CA SER A 200 -12.14 -16.13 2.23
C SER A 200 -13.47 -16.25 2.96
N LYS A 201 -13.88 -15.18 3.64
CA LYS A 201 -15.23 -15.06 4.22
C LYS A 201 -16.21 -14.60 3.15
N LYS A 202 -17.31 -15.28 3.06
CA LYS A 202 -18.46 -14.87 2.23
C LYS A 202 -19.26 -13.78 2.91
#